data_67f6940904fc928c2c5cbef0cb75500c
#
_entry.id   67f6940904fc928c2c5cbef0cb75500c
#
_cell.length_a   1.000
_cell.length_b   1.000
_cell.length_c   1.000
_cell.angle_alpha   90.00
_cell.angle_beta   90.00
_cell.angle_gamma   90.00
#
_symmetry.space_group_name_H-M   'P 1'
#
loop_
_entity.id
_entity.type
_entity.pdbx_description
1 polymer ?
#
loop_
_entity_poly.entity_id
_entity_poly.type
_entity_poly.pdbx_seq_one_letter_code
_entity_poly.pdbx_strand_id
1 'polypeptide(L)'
;GTTILQAVEGLRERGAESAYVCATHGIFSGHALRKLDHPAIAEVVVTDSIRIPEGGAPRFRVLTVAPLLADAIRIITEGGSISTLFRNKGI
;
A
#
# COMPACT_ATOMS: atom_id res chain seq x y z
N GLY A 1 -5.52 -2.99 11.57
CA GLY A 1 -5.23 -1.60 11.93
C GLY A 1 -4.63 -1.40 13.29
N THR A 2 -5.02 -2.23 14.27
CA THR A 2 -4.55 -2.06 15.66
C THR A 2 -3.03 -2.24 15.79
N THR A 3 -2.47 -3.26 15.16
CA THR A 3 -1.03 -3.51 15.20
C THR A 3 -0.24 -2.36 14.57
N ILE A 4 -0.74 -1.83 13.47
CA ILE A 4 -0.11 -0.69 12.78
C ILE A 4 -0.15 0.54 13.67
N LEU A 5 -1.28 0.83 14.32
CA LEU A 5 -1.39 1.95 15.24
C LEU A 5 -0.42 1.83 16.41
N GLN A 6 -0.29 0.64 16.97
CA GLN A 6 0.66 0.40 18.07
C GLN A 6 2.09 0.69 17.62
N ALA A 7 2.45 0.26 16.41
CA ALA A 7 3.77 0.54 15.86
C ALA A 7 4.00 2.05 15.64
N VAL A 8 3.01 2.73 15.09
CA VAL A 8 3.07 4.19 14.85
C VAL A 8 3.22 4.95 16.17
N GLU A 9 2.45 4.59 17.18
CA GLU A 9 2.52 5.23 18.49
C GLU A 9 3.88 4.98 19.14
N GLY A 10 4.42 3.76 19.03
CA GLY A 10 5.74 3.44 19.54
C GLY A 10 6.85 4.25 18.88
N LEU A 11 6.76 4.43 17.56
CA LEU A 11 7.72 5.26 16.82
C LEU A 11 7.62 6.72 17.25
N ARG A 12 6.41 7.21 17.45
CA ARG A 12 6.20 8.60 17.87
C ARG A 12 6.78 8.87 19.26
N GLU A 13 6.62 7.92 20.18
CA GLU A 13 7.22 8.01 21.51
C GLU A 13 8.74 8.09 21.47
N ARG A 14 9.34 7.55 20.40
CA ARG A 14 10.80 7.56 20.19
C ARG A 14 11.27 8.74 19.34
N GLY A 15 10.42 9.69 19.07
CA GLY A 15 10.79 10.94 18.41
C GLY A 15 10.39 11.07 16.95
N ALA A 16 9.70 10.12 16.37
CA ALA A 16 9.20 10.25 15.01
C ALA A 16 8.08 11.30 14.97
N GLU A 17 8.13 12.21 14.02
CA GLU A 17 7.12 13.26 13.89
C GLU A 17 5.84 12.71 13.24
N SER A 18 5.98 11.85 12.26
CA SER A 18 4.86 11.22 11.56
C SER A 18 5.33 9.90 10.94
N ALA A 19 4.38 9.11 10.49
CA ALA A 19 4.66 7.82 9.85
C ALA A 19 3.91 7.72 8.52
N TYR A 20 4.55 7.05 7.57
CA TYR A 20 3.92 6.62 6.33
C TYR A 20 3.67 5.12 6.43
N VAL A 21 2.48 4.70 6.06
CA VAL A 21 2.10 3.28 6.07
C VAL A 21 1.97 2.83 4.62
N CYS A 22 2.70 1.80 4.24
CA CYS A 22 2.68 1.29 2.88
C CYS A 22 2.41 -0.21 2.90
N ALA A 23 1.53 -0.67 2.03
CA ALA A 23 1.26 -2.09 1.86
C ALA A 23 0.84 -2.38 0.42
N THR A 24 1.24 -3.54 -0.08
CA THR A 24 0.80 -3.98 -1.42
C THR A 24 -0.70 -4.25 -1.42
N HIS A 25 -1.17 -5.00 -0.43
CA HIS A 25 -2.58 -5.39 -0.34
C HIS A 25 -3.26 -4.68 0.82
N GLY A 26 -4.20 -3.80 0.48
CA GLY A 26 -4.98 -3.09 1.49
C GLY A 26 -6.21 -3.89 1.90
N ILE A 27 -6.08 -4.73 2.92
CA ILE A 27 -7.19 -5.47 3.49
C ILE A 27 -7.69 -4.69 4.70
N PHE A 28 -8.80 -3.99 4.52
CA PHE A 28 -9.39 -3.17 5.58
C PHE A 28 -10.71 -3.79 6.02
N SER A 29 -10.76 -4.21 7.28
CA SER A 29 -11.97 -4.78 7.87
C SER A 29 -12.46 -3.90 9.00
N GLY A 30 -13.78 -3.88 9.21
CA GLY A 30 -14.39 -3.21 10.36
C GLY A 30 -13.94 -1.76 10.51
N HIS A 31 -13.27 -1.48 11.61
CA HIS A 31 -12.87 -0.13 11.97
C HIS A 31 -11.46 0.27 11.49
N ALA A 32 -10.82 -0.55 10.66
CA ALA A 32 -9.44 -0.30 10.24
C ALA A 32 -9.28 1.05 9.55
N LEU A 33 -10.22 1.44 8.67
CA LEU A 33 -10.17 2.73 8.00
C LEU A 33 -10.18 3.89 8.99
N ARG A 34 -10.98 3.80 10.04
CA ARG A 34 -11.04 4.83 11.09
C ARG A 34 -9.78 4.87 11.93
N LYS A 35 -9.26 3.70 12.28
CA LYS A 35 -8.05 3.60 13.09
C LYS A 35 -6.85 4.17 12.37
N LEU A 36 -6.76 3.97 11.06
CA LEU A 36 -5.66 4.49 10.26
C LEU A 36 -5.82 5.98 9.94
N ASP A 37 -6.97 6.57 10.20
CA ASP A 37 -7.16 8.02 10.12
C ASP A 37 -6.68 8.66 11.43
N HIS A 38 -5.37 8.59 11.65
CA HIS A 38 -4.73 9.03 12.88
C HIS A 38 -3.77 10.17 12.57
N PRO A 39 -3.70 11.22 13.43
CA PRO A 39 -2.83 12.38 13.17
C PRO A 39 -1.35 12.04 13.01
N ALA A 40 -0.89 10.96 13.64
CA ALA A 40 0.51 10.53 13.51
C ALA A 40 0.81 9.84 12.17
N ILE A 41 -0.21 9.47 11.40
CA ILE A 41 -0.05 8.86 10.09
C ILE A 41 -0.20 9.93 9.03
N ALA A 42 0.89 10.20 8.31
CA ALA A 42 0.89 11.20 7.25
C ALA A 42 0.11 10.71 6.02
N GLU A 43 0.36 9.46 5.62
CA GLU A 43 -0.26 8.88 4.44
C GLU A 43 -0.27 7.37 4.54
N VAL A 44 -1.34 6.75 4.05
CA VAL A 44 -1.45 5.29 3.88
C VAL A 44 -1.46 5.01 2.39
N VAL A 45 -0.45 4.30 1.90
CA VAL A 45 -0.29 3.99 0.49
C VAL A 45 -0.51 2.50 0.28
N VAL A 46 -1.46 2.16 -0.57
CA VAL A 46 -1.77 0.77 -0.94
C VAL A 46 -1.94 0.68 -2.44
N THR A 47 -1.98 -0.53 -2.97
CA THR A 47 -2.29 -0.73 -4.38
C THR A 47 -3.77 -1.07 -4.56
N ASP A 48 -4.22 -1.09 -5.80
CA ASP A 48 -5.57 -1.49 -6.16
C ASP A 48 -5.71 -3.01 -6.40
N SER A 49 -4.74 -3.80 -5.93
CA SER A 49 -4.82 -5.27 -5.98
C SER A 49 -6.06 -5.80 -5.25
N ILE A 50 -6.51 -5.08 -4.23
CA ILE A 50 -7.74 -5.34 -3.51
C ILE A 50 -8.53 -4.04 -3.51
N ARG A 51 -9.82 -4.12 -3.80
CA ARG A 51 -10.68 -2.95 -3.81
C ARG A 51 -10.72 -2.30 -2.42
N ILE A 52 -10.48 -0.99 -2.39
CA ILE A 52 -10.55 -0.23 -1.14
C ILE A 52 -12.00 0.19 -0.93
N PRO A 53 -12.56 -0.01 0.28
CA PRO A 53 -13.92 0.43 0.58
C PRO A 53 -14.08 1.93 0.38
N GLU A 54 -15.27 2.34 -0.04
CA GLU A 54 -15.62 3.75 -0.16
C GLU A 54 -15.59 4.42 1.21
N GLY A 55 -15.32 5.72 1.24
CA GLY A 55 -15.23 6.46 2.50
C GLY A 55 -13.87 6.38 3.17
N GLY A 56 -12.84 5.96 2.45
CA GLY A 56 -11.48 6.01 2.95
C GLY A 56 -11.09 7.44 3.32
N ALA A 57 -10.23 7.57 4.36
CA ALA A 57 -9.79 8.86 4.83
C ALA A 57 -8.96 9.59 3.77
N PRO A 58 -8.86 10.93 3.83
CA PRO A 58 -8.04 11.71 2.89
C PRO A 58 -6.56 11.29 2.88
N ARG A 59 -6.10 10.63 3.94
CA ARG A 59 -4.71 10.14 4.03
C ARG A 59 -4.43 8.94 3.14
N PHE A 60 -5.47 8.30 2.60
CA PHE A 60 -5.32 7.09 1.80
C PHE A 60 -4.97 7.45 0.36
N ARG A 61 -3.92 6.82 -0.14
CA ARG A 61 -3.49 6.95 -1.53
C ARG A 61 -3.43 5.57 -2.16
N VAL A 62 -4.10 5.41 -3.28
CA VAL A 62 -4.14 4.14 -3.99
C VAL A 62 -3.31 4.25 -5.26
N LEU A 63 -2.33 3.36 -5.39
CA LEU A 63 -1.51 3.25 -6.59
C LEU A 63 -2.00 2.06 -7.41
N THR A 64 -2.13 2.23 -8.71
CA THR A 64 -2.57 1.12 -9.55
C THR A 64 -1.44 0.18 -9.91
N VAL A 65 -1.71 -1.12 -9.83
CA VAL A 65 -0.81 -2.17 -10.33
C VAL A 65 -1.18 -2.61 -11.75
N ALA A 66 -2.18 -2.00 -12.35
CA ALA A 66 -2.65 -2.38 -13.69
C ALA A 66 -1.54 -2.34 -14.76
N PRO A 67 -0.69 -1.28 -14.84
CA PRO A 67 0.39 -1.29 -15.82
C PRO A 67 1.39 -2.42 -15.61
N LEU A 68 1.71 -2.73 -14.36
CA LEU A 68 2.63 -3.83 -14.03
C LEU A 68 2.05 -5.19 -14.45
N LEU A 69 0.78 -5.40 -14.16
CA LEU A 69 0.09 -6.64 -14.54
C LEU A 69 -0.04 -6.75 -16.06
N ALA A 70 -0.33 -5.65 -16.74
CA ALA A 70 -0.40 -5.61 -18.20
C ALA A 70 0.94 -5.98 -18.82
N ASP A 71 2.04 -5.46 -18.28
CA ASP A 71 3.39 -5.79 -18.74
C ASP A 71 3.69 -7.27 -18.52
N ALA A 72 3.32 -7.82 -17.37
CA ALA A 72 3.53 -9.23 -17.07
C ALA A 72 2.73 -10.14 -18.04
N ILE A 73 1.49 -9.80 -18.31
CA ILE A 73 0.64 -10.55 -19.24
C ILE A 73 1.26 -10.50 -20.64
N ARG A 74 1.70 -9.34 -21.10
CA ARG A 74 2.33 -9.18 -22.41
C ARG A 74 3.58 -10.03 -22.53
N ILE A 75 4.45 -10.00 -21.53
CA ILE A 75 5.70 -10.76 -21.50
C ILE A 75 5.41 -12.27 -21.59
N ILE A 76 4.45 -12.77 -20.81
CA ILE A 76 4.08 -14.18 -20.81
C ILE A 76 3.51 -14.56 -22.18
N THR A 77 2.63 -13.73 -22.73
CA THR A 77 2.00 -13.99 -24.03
C THR A 77 3.01 -14.04 -25.17
N GLU A 78 4.07 -13.23 -25.10
CA GLU A 78 5.13 -13.18 -26.10
C GLU A 78 6.23 -14.22 -25.86
N GLY A 79 6.08 -15.08 -24.85
CA GLY A 79 7.04 -16.13 -24.57
C GLY A 79 8.26 -15.70 -23.78
N GLY A 80 8.24 -14.48 -23.22
CA GLY A 80 9.34 -13.95 -22.45
C GLY A 80 9.33 -14.43 -21.00
N SER A 81 10.30 -13.93 -20.23
CA SER A 81 10.46 -14.24 -18.82
C SER A 81 10.08 -13.06 -17.95
N ILE A 82 9.26 -13.30 -16.94
CA ILE A 82 8.84 -12.29 -15.95
C ILE A 82 10.05 -11.67 -15.21
N SER A 83 11.12 -12.44 -15.04
CA SER A 83 12.32 -11.92 -14.38
C SER A 83 12.90 -10.69 -15.09
N THR A 84 12.68 -10.55 -16.39
CA THR A 84 13.08 -9.37 -17.17
C THR A 84 12.39 -8.11 -16.65
N LEU A 85 11.12 -8.23 -16.27
CA LEU A 85 10.35 -7.12 -15.73
C LEU A 85 10.98 -6.58 -14.46
N PHE A 86 11.38 -7.44 -13.54
CA PHE A 86 11.99 -7.03 -12.29
C PHE A 86 13.34 -6.35 -12.50
N ARG A 87 14.16 -6.89 -13.40
CA ARG A 87 15.46 -6.28 -13.73
C ARG A 87 15.29 -4.89 -14.32
N ASN A 88 14.37 -4.72 -15.24
CA ASN A 88 14.12 -3.45 -15.92
C ASN A 88 13.54 -2.39 -15.00
N LYS A 89 12.84 -2.80 -13.94
CA LYS A 89 12.21 -1.89 -12.97
C LYS A 89 13.09 -1.60 -11.77
N GLY A 90 14.25 -2.24 -11.66
CA GLY A 90 15.13 -2.07 -10.52
C GLY A 90 14.65 -2.71 -9.24
N ILE A 91 13.80 -3.70 -9.37
CA ILE A 91 13.17 -4.39 -8.25
C ILE A 91 13.93 -5.67 -7.90
#